data_359e7dcfb70f61ea337dfa39bdd4cb56
#
_entry.id   359e7dcfb70f61ea337dfa39bdd4cb56
#
_cell.length_a   1.000
_cell.length_b   1.000
_cell.length_c   1.000
_cell.angle_alpha   90.00
_cell.angle_beta   90.00
_cell.angle_gamma   90.00
#
_symmetry.space_group_name_H-M   'P 1'
#
loop_
_entity.id
_entity.type
_entity.pdbx_description
1 polymer ?
#
loop_
_entity_poly.entity_id
_entity_poly.type
_entity_poly.pdbx_seq_one_letter_code
_entity_poly.pdbx_strand_id
1 'polypeptide(L)'
;MKALDELTFDNRFARLGDAFSTHVLPEPLDAPRLVVASEAAMALLDLDPAVAETPVFAELFSGHKLWAEAEPRAMVYSGHQFGGYTPQLGDGRGLLLGEVYNEAGEHWDLHLKGAGMTPYSRMGDGRAVLRSSIREFLASEALHALGIPSSRALCVIGSDTPVWREKQERGAMVLRMAHSHIRFGHFEYFYYTKKPEQQALLAEHVLNLHYPECREQPEPYLAMFREIVERNAELIAKWQAYGFCHGVMNTDNMSILGITFDFGPFAFLDDFDAHFICNHSDHEGRYSFSNQVPIGQWNLSALAQALTPFISVDALKEALGLYLPLYQANYLDLMRRRLGLTTAEDDDQQLVERLLKLMQNSGVDYTLFFRRLGDESAALAVARLRDDFVDLAGFDAWAEQYKARVVRDGDYSEEQRRARMHAVNPLYILRNYLAQNAIAAAESGDYSEVRRLHEVLSRPFEEQAGMEQYAQRPPDWGKHLEISCSS
;
A
#
# COMPACT_ATOMS: atom_id res chain seq x y z
N MET A 1 24.06 -1.10 -15.37
CA MET A 1 23.32 -2.04 -14.51
C MET A 1 24.31 -2.80 -13.66
N LYS A 2 24.03 -2.99 -12.38
CA LYS A 2 24.94 -3.52 -11.36
C LYS A 2 24.71 -5.01 -11.13
N ALA A 3 25.76 -5.71 -10.69
CA ALA A 3 25.66 -7.01 -10.06
C ALA A 3 25.28 -6.86 -8.58
N LEU A 4 24.91 -7.97 -7.93
CA LEU A 4 24.45 -7.95 -6.52
C LEU A 4 25.53 -7.49 -5.53
N ASP A 5 26.80 -7.76 -5.82
CA ASP A 5 27.96 -7.37 -5.01
C ASP A 5 28.43 -5.92 -5.25
N GLU A 6 27.81 -5.22 -6.20
CA GLU A 6 28.09 -3.81 -6.49
C GLU A 6 27.10 -2.85 -5.79
N LEU A 7 26.14 -3.36 -4.99
CA LEU A 7 25.27 -2.52 -4.19
C LEU A 7 26.08 -1.75 -3.14
N THR A 8 25.80 -0.45 -3.04
CA THR A 8 26.49 0.45 -2.12
C THR A 8 25.66 0.68 -0.87
N PHE A 9 26.16 0.19 0.27
CA PHE A 9 25.48 0.31 1.58
C PHE A 9 25.83 1.61 2.30
N ASP A 10 24.82 2.21 2.93
CA ASP A 10 24.96 3.33 3.87
C ASP A 10 23.91 3.18 4.99
N ASN A 11 24.18 2.33 5.97
CA ASN A 11 23.27 1.90 7.04
C ASN A 11 23.00 3.02 8.06
N ARG A 12 22.23 4.06 7.65
CA ARG A 12 21.97 5.26 8.45
C ARG A 12 21.10 4.99 9.66
N PHE A 13 20.07 4.14 9.50
CA PHE A 13 19.21 3.75 10.60
C PHE A 13 19.98 2.94 11.65
N ALA A 14 20.84 2.01 11.25
CA ALA A 14 21.67 1.24 12.17
C ALA A 14 22.57 2.13 13.03
N ARG A 15 23.07 3.25 12.47
CA ARG A 15 23.89 4.22 13.20
C ARG A 15 23.15 4.99 14.30
N LEU A 16 21.81 4.95 14.35
CA LEU A 16 21.05 5.49 15.49
C LEU A 16 21.32 4.72 16.79
N GLY A 17 21.77 3.46 16.67
CA GLY A 17 22.21 2.62 17.78
C GLY A 17 21.17 1.64 18.32
N ASP A 18 21.57 0.89 19.33
CA ASP A 18 20.81 -0.26 19.86
C ASP A 18 19.49 0.10 20.58
N ALA A 19 19.26 1.39 20.85
CA ALA A 19 17.98 1.85 21.38
C ALA A 19 16.86 1.79 20.34
N PHE A 20 17.19 1.76 19.04
CA PHE A 20 16.25 1.82 17.92
C PHE A 20 16.00 0.45 17.28
N SER A 21 16.96 -0.47 17.42
CA SER A 21 16.90 -1.78 16.77
C SER A 21 17.85 -2.76 17.44
N THR A 22 17.61 -4.04 17.22
CA THR A 22 18.48 -5.11 17.65
C THR A 22 19.12 -5.78 16.45
N HIS A 23 20.44 -6.00 16.50
CA HIS A 23 21.13 -6.79 15.47
C HIS A 23 20.70 -8.26 15.57
N VAL A 24 20.19 -8.80 14.46
CA VAL A 24 19.71 -10.18 14.35
C VAL A 24 20.09 -10.72 12.98
N LEU A 25 20.66 -11.91 12.92
CA LEU A 25 20.91 -12.57 11.63
C LEU A 25 19.63 -13.27 11.14
N PRO A 26 19.38 -13.27 9.82
CA PRO A 26 18.25 -14.01 9.28
C PRO A 26 18.46 -15.52 9.46
N GLU A 27 17.36 -16.23 9.72
CA GLU A 27 17.35 -17.69 9.74
C GLU A 27 17.05 -18.19 8.32
N PRO A 28 17.94 -19.01 7.72
CA PRO A 28 17.77 -19.48 6.35
C PRO A 28 16.50 -20.30 6.13
N LEU A 29 16.02 -20.27 4.88
CA LEU A 29 14.91 -21.11 4.40
C LEU A 29 15.44 -22.40 3.79
N ASP A 30 14.74 -23.53 3.96
CA ASP A 30 15.09 -24.82 3.34
C ASP A 30 14.76 -24.84 1.85
N ALA A 31 15.73 -25.27 1.02
CA ALA A 31 15.56 -25.40 -0.43
C ALA A 31 14.93 -24.15 -1.10
N PRO A 32 15.55 -22.96 -0.97
CA PRO A 32 14.98 -21.72 -1.47
C PRO A 32 14.89 -21.72 -3.00
N ARG A 33 13.82 -21.10 -3.50
CA ARG A 33 13.59 -20.93 -4.95
C ARG A 33 12.87 -19.63 -5.24
N LEU A 34 13.26 -18.99 -6.34
CA LEU A 34 12.63 -17.74 -6.79
C LEU A 34 11.19 -18.02 -7.25
N VAL A 35 10.22 -17.36 -6.63
CA VAL A 35 8.83 -17.34 -7.04
C VAL A 35 8.62 -16.29 -8.12
N VAL A 36 8.97 -15.05 -7.79
CA VAL A 36 8.82 -13.88 -8.66
C VAL A 36 9.83 -12.80 -8.25
N ALA A 37 10.27 -12.01 -9.22
CA ALA A 37 11.03 -10.78 -9.01
C ALA A 37 10.41 -9.65 -9.84
N SER A 38 10.51 -8.41 -9.35
CA SER A 38 10.09 -7.21 -10.06
C SER A 38 11.29 -6.54 -10.70
N GLU A 39 11.38 -6.61 -12.04
CA GLU A 39 12.42 -5.92 -12.80
C GLU A 39 12.37 -4.40 -12.57
N ALA A 40 11.16 -3.84 -12.44
CA ALA A 40 10.98 -2.43 -12.14
C ALA A 40 11.52 -2.04 -10.75
N ALA A 41 11.37 -2.90 -9.75
CA ALA A 41 11.96 -2.68 -8.43
C ALA A 41 13.50 -2.89 -8.44
N MET A 42 14.00 -3.85 -9.22
CA MET A 42 15.44 -4.05 -9.42
C MET A 42 16.10 -2.83 -10.09
N ALA A 43 15.42 -2.22 -11.05
CA ALA A 43 15.91 -1.01 -11.72
C ALA A 43 16.08 0.18 -10.76
N LEU A 44 15.29 0.28 -9.67
CA LEU A 44 15.48 1.29 -8.63
C LEU A 44 16.79 1.14 -7.85
N LEU A 45 17.41 -0.04 -7.92
CA LEU A 45 18.72 -0.34 -7.33
C LEU A 45 19.84 -0.40 -8.39
N ASP A 46 19.57 -0.03 -9.63
CA ASP A 46 20.43 -0.19 -10.81
C ASP A 46 20.81 -1.65 -11.12
N LEU A 47 20.14 -2.64 -10.56
CA LEU A 47 20.44 -4.05 -10.75
C LEU A 47 20.09 -4.53 -12.16
N ASP A 48 20.95 -5.40 -12.70
CA ASP A 48 20.65 -6.14 -13.93
C ASP A 48 19.56 -7.18 -13.65
N PRO A 49 18.43 -7.19 -14.38
CA PRO A 49 17.38 -8.20 -14.19
C PRO A 49 17.88 -9.65 -14.26
N ALA A 50 18.92 -9.92 -15.02
CA ALA A 50 19.50 -11.25 -15.13
C ALA A 50 20.06 -11.81 -13.81
N VAL A 51 20.39 -10.96 -12.83
CA VAL A 51 20.88 -11.43 -11.53
C VAL A 51 19.82 -12.22 -10.75
N ALA A 52 18.52 -12.02 -11.05
CA ALA A 52 17.43 -12.75 -10.41
C ALA A 52 17.47 -14.26 -10.67
N GLU A 53 18.03 -14.67 -11.81
CA GLU A 53 18.17 -16.09 -12.19
C GLU A 53 19.43 -16.75 -11.61
N THR A 54 20.24 -16.01 -10.85
CA THR A 54 21.46 -16.54 -10.26
C THR A 54 21.19 -17.24 -8.92
N PRO A 55 21.93 -18.30 -8.56
CA PRO A 55 21.83 -18.93 -7.24
C PRO A 55 22.09 -17.95 -6.09
N VAL A 56 23.00 -16.99 -6.29
CA VAL A 56 23.38 -15.99 -5.28
C VAL A 56 22.18 -15.09 -4.92
N PHE A 57 21.30 -14.79 -5.88
CA PHE A 57 20.09 -14.03 -5.61
C PHE A 57 19.18 -14.75 -4.61
N ALA A 58 18.90 -16.03 -4.88
CA ALA A 58 18.12 -16.83 -3.95
C ALA A 58 18.80 -17.00 -2.58
N GLU A 59 20.12 -17.15 -2.52
CA GLU A 59 20.88 -17.27 -1.28
C GLU A 59 20.81 -16.00 -0.42
N LEU A 60 20.92 -14.80 -1.03
CA LEU A 60 20.87 -13.53 -0.33
C LEU A 60 19.46 -13.28 0.25
N PHE A 61 18.43 -13.50 -0.55
CA PHE A 61 17.04 -13.17 -0.14
C PHE A 61 16.31 -14.32 0.55
N SER A 62 17.00 -15.41 0.85
CA SER A 62 16.53 -16.51 1.71
C SER A 62 17.28 -16.64 3.04
N GLY A 63 18.17 -15.70 3.33
CA GLY A 63 18.94 -15.69 4.58
C GLY A 63 20.16 -16.60 4.62
N HIS A 64 20.53 -17.28 3.53
CA HIS A 64 21.74 -18.14 3.47
C HIS A 64 23.01 -17.33 3.37
N LYS A 65 22.94 -16.12 2.82
CA LYS A 65 24.08 -15.24 2.59
C LYS A 65 23.72 -13.81 2.91
N LEU A 66 24.69 -13.02 3.29
CA LEU A 66 24.59 -11.59 3.51
C LEU A 66 25.71 -10.88 2.76
N TRP A 67 25.48 -9.63 2.39
CA TRP A 67 26.55 -8.73 1.98
C TRP A 67 27.46 -8.44 3.16
N ALA A 68 28.75 -8.23 2.90
CA ALA A 68 29.71 -7.91 3.94
C ALA A 68 29.40 -6.60 4.69
N GLU A 69 28.78 -5.66 3.98
CA GLU A 69 28.40 -4.35 4.48
C GLU A 69 26.97 -4.32 5.07
N ALA A 70 26.22 -5.42 4.98
CA ALA A 70 24.86 -5.50 5.55
C ALA A 70 24.91 -5.47 7.08
N GLU A 71 24.00 -4.73 7.69
CA GLU A 71 23.79 -4.68 9.14
C GLU A 71 22.35 -5.05 9.48
N PRO A 72 21.99 -6.36 9.47
CA PRO A 72 20.61 -6.77 9.67
C PRO A 72 20.09 -6.35 11.04
N ARG A 73 19.02 -5.59 11.06
CA ARG A 73 18.42 -5.02 12.26
C ARG A 73 16.92 -5.31 12.34
N ALA A 74 16.44 -5.76 13.50
CA ALA A 74 15.03 -5.75 13.85
C ALA A 74 14.71 -4.43 14.53
N MET A 75 13.81 -3.62 13.96
CA MET A 75 13.42 -2.32 14.50
C MET A 75 12.48 -2.49 15.69
N VAL A 76 12.58 -1.57 16.68
CA VAL A 76 11.66 -1.50 17.81
C VAL A 76 10.64 -0.37 17.62
N TYR A 77 9.38 -0.65 17.84
CA TYR A 77 8.30 0.32 17.85
C TYR A 77 7.17 -0.15 18.76
N SER A 78 6.20 0.72 19.00
CA SER A 78 4.92 0.40 19.64
C SER A 78 3.80 0.72 18.65
N GLY A 79 2.58 0.78 19.10
CA GLY A 79 1.48 1.25 18.27
C GLY A 79 0.12 1.07 18.91
N HIS A 80 -0.86 1.77 18.37
CA HIS A 80 -2.27 1.57 18.69
C HIS A 80 -2.86 0.56 17.71
N GLN A 81 -3.21 -0.61 18.23
CA GLN A 81 -3.85 -1.69 17.47
C GLN A 81 -5.32 -1.76 17.84
N PHE A 82 -6.22 -1.66 16.87
CA PHE A 82 -7.67 -1.54 17.08
C PHE A 82 -8.04 -0.45 18.11
N GLY A 83 -7.25 0.64 18.16
CA GLY A 83 -7.44 1.75 19.10
C GLY A 83 -6.83 1.55 20.49
N GLY A 84 -6.35 0.36 20.84
CA GLY A 84 -5.65 0.06 22.08
C GLY A 84 -4.13 0.18 21.94
N TYR A 85 -3.46 0.85 22.86
CA TYR A 85 -2.00 0.99 22.84
C TYR A 85 -1.30 -0.31 23.22
N THR A 86 -0.39 -0.78 22.36
CA THR A 86 0.49 -1.92 22.61
C THR A 86 1.91 -1.41 22.81
N PRO A 87 2.47 -1.52 24.03
CA PRO A 87 3.70 -0.81 24.40
C PRO A 87 4.96 -1.35 23.74
N GLN A 88 4.96 -2.58 23.27
CA GLN A 88 6.08 -3.18 22.56
C GLN A 88 5.59 -4.06 21.44
N LEU A 89 5.91 -3.63 20.25
CA LEU A 89 5.84 -4.34 18.98
C LEU A 89 7.26 -4.46 18.43
N GLY A 90 7.44 -4.20 17.17
CA GLY A 90 8.72 -4.24 16.49
C GLY A 90 8.69 -5.26 15.35
N ASP A 91 9.80 -5.38 14.66
CA ASP A 91 9.96 -6.31 13.54
C ASP A 91 10.01 -7.75 14.05
N GLY A 92 8.85 -8.31 14.39
CA GLY A 92 8.73 -9.66 14.95
C GLY A 92 9.01 -10.79 13.96
N ARG A 93 9.07 -10.47 12.66
CA ARG A 93 9.38 -11.42 11.57
C ARG A 93 10.08 -10.74 10.39
N GLY A 94 10.66 -9.59 10.62
CA GLY A 94 11.32 -8.80 9.58
C GLY A 94 12.67 -8.29 10.03
N LEU A 95 13.55 -8.04 9.07
CA LEU A 95 14.87 -7.46 9.29
C LEU A 95 15.15 -6.40 8.23
N LEU A 96 15.51 -5.20 8.65
CA LEU A 96 16.21 -4.27 7.78
C LEU A 96 17.62 -4.83 7.55
N LEU A 97 17.86 -5.39 6.36
CA LEU A 97 19.18 -5.95 6.01
C LEU A 97 20.24 -4.87 5.89
N GLY A 98 19.83 -3.71 5.47
CA GLY A 98 20.64 -2.52 5.29
C GLY A 98 19.94 -1.49 4.42
N GLU A 99 20.60 -0.35 4.27
CA GLU A 99 20.19 0.74 3.42
C GLU A 99 21.20 0.89 2.28
N VAL A 100 20.71 0.96 1.06
CA VAL A 100 21.53 1.10 -0.14
C VAL A 100 21.16 2.37 -0.88
N TYR A 101 22.07 2.91 -1.68
CA TYR A 101 21.75 4.00 -2.58
C TYR A 101 22.13 3.66 -4.02
N ASN A 102 21.31 4.17 -4.94
CA ASN A 102 21.46 4.00 -6.37
C ASN A 102 22.38 5.10 -6.98
N GLU A 103 22.62 5.03 -8.28
CA GLU A 103 23.42 6.03 -9.00
C GLU A 103 22.78 7.42 -9.04
N ALA A 104 21.47 7.51 -8.86
CA ALA A 104 20.76 8.79 -8.72
C ALA A 104 20.91 9.40 -7.30
N GLY A 105 21.52 8.70 -6.36
CA GLY A 105 21.66 9.13 -4.97
C GLY A 105 20.42 8.90 -4.12
N GLU A 106 19.45 8.14 -4.61
CA GLU A 106 18.26 7.76 -3.84
C GLU A 106 18.59 6.61 -2.88
N HIS A 107 18.08 6.72 -1.66
CA HIS A 107 18.27 5.70 -0.63
C HIS A 107 17.08 4.76 -0.56
N TRP A 108 17.38 3.46 -0.41
CA TRP A 108 16.41 2.39 -0.33
C TRP A 108 16.72 1.44 0.83
N ASP A 109 15.75 1.27 1.72
CA ASP A 109 15.76 0.21 2.72
C ASP A 109 15.55 -1.14 2.05
N LEU A 110 16.37 -2.13 2.39
CA LEU A 110 16.17 -3.53 2.05
C LEU A 110 15.63 -4.26 3.28
N HIS A 111 14.32 -4.47 3.33
CA HIS A 111 13.64 -5.06 4.49
C HIS A 111 13.09 -6.46 4.17
N LEU A 112 13.69 -7.49 4.77
CA LEU A 112 13.37 -8.90 4.54
C LEU A 112 12.31 -9.38 5.52
N LYS A 113 11.08 -9.65 5.04
CA LYS A 113 9.99 -10.21 5.86
C LYS A 113 10.01 -11.74 5.80
N GLY A 114 9.78 -12.38 6.94
CA GLY A 114 9.85 -13.83 7.10
C GLY A 114 11.23 -14.34 7.52
N ALA A 115 12.10 -13.43 7.96
CA ALA A 115 13.54 -13.65 8.18
C ALA A 115 13.87 -14.48 9.44
N GLY A 116 12.89 -14.97 10.17
CA GLY A 116 13.08 -15.75 11.39
C GLY A 116 12.76 -14.97 12.67
N MET A 117 13.04 -15.58 13.81
CA MET A 117 12.74 -15.01 15.11
C MET A 117 13.60 -13.79 15.43
N THR A 118 12.98 -12.81 16.07
CA THR A 118 13.64 -11.61 16.60
C THR A 118 13.24 -11.42 18.07
N PRO A 119 13.86 -10.52 18.82
CA PRO A 119 13.41 -10.18 20.16
C PRO A 119 11.97 -9.67 20.24
N TYR A 120 11.38 -9.31 19.11
CA TYR A 120 10.04 -8.74 18.99
C TYR A 120 9.00 -9.74 18.46
N SER A 121 9.37 -11.00 18.24
CA SER A 121 8.46 -12.03 17.70
C SER A 121 7.35 -12.42 18.67
N ARG A 122 7.49 -12.06 19.97
CA ARG A 122 6.55 -12.44 21.02
C ARG A 122 6.37 -13.97 21.07
N MET A 123 5.18 -14.49 20.73
CA MET A 123 4.90 -15.93 20.63
C MET A 123 4.91 -16.43 19.16
N GLY A 124 5.29 -15.59 18.21
CA GLY A 124 5.39 -15.96 16.78
C GLY A 124 6.69 -16.69 16.45
N ASP A 125 6.71 -17.38 15.33
CA ASP A 125 7.86 -18.13 14.81
C ASP A 125 8.80 -17.29 13.93
N GLY A 126 8.50 -16.02 13.74
CA GLY A 126 9.28 -15.12 12.88
C GLY A 126 9.17 -15.41 11.39
N ARG A 127 8.33 -16.33 10.98
CA ARG A 127 8.19 -16.75 9.57
C ARG A 127 7.05 -16.04 8.87
N ALA A 128 7.16 -15.91 7.55
CA ALA A 128 6.07 -15.62 6.64
C ALA A 128 5.74 -16.87 5.81
N VAL A 129 4.51 -16.95 5.32
CA VAL A 129 4.06 -18.07 4.47
C VAL A 129 4.00 -17.64 3.02
N LEU A 130 4.06 -18.60 2.10
CA LEU A 130 4.09 -18.36 0.66
C LEU A 130 2.88 -17.52 0.21
N ARG A 131 1.66 -17.86 0.65
CA ARG A 131 0.44 -17.13 0.25
C ARG A 131 0.47 -15.66 0.65
N SER A 132 0.89 -15.33 1.87
CA SER A 132 0.94 -13.94 2.32
C SER A 132 2.07 -13.16 1.64
N SER A 133 3.20 -13.80 1.36
CA SER A 133 4.31 -13.18 0.65
C SER A 133 3.94 -12.86 -0.81
N ILE A 134 3.23 -13.76 -1.50
CA ILE A 134 2.69 -13.50 -2.84
C ILE A 134 1.68 -12.35 -2.81
N ARG A 135 0.75 -12.33 -1.85
CA ARG A 135 -0.24 -11.24 -1.73
C ARG A 135 0.43 -9.90 -1.53
N GLU A 136 1.42 -9.83 -0.65
CA GLU A 136 2.15 -8.60 -0.38
C GLU A 136 2.93 -8.11 -1.60
N PHE A 137 3.66 -9.00 -2.27
CA PHE A 137 4.39 -8.68 -3.50
C PHE A 137 3.45 -8.11 -4.57
N LEU A 138 2.36 -8.81 -4.87
CA LEU A 138 1.40 -8.39 -5.89
C LEU A 138 0.73 -7.06 -5.52
N ALA A 139 0.37 -6.85 -4.24
CA ALA A 139 -0.25 -5.61 -3.79
C ALA A 139 0.69 -4.42 -3.88
N SER A 140 1.93 -4.58 -3.42
CA SER A 140 2.94 -3.51 -3.48
C SER A 140 3.14 -3.00 -4.91
N GLU A 141 3.34 -3.92 -5.85
CA GLU A 141 3.60 -3.59 -7.26
C GLU A 141 2.33 -3.10 -7.97
N ALA A 142 1.15 -3.68 -7.67
CA ALA A 142 -0.12 -3.21 -8.23
C ALA A 142 -0.47 -1.79 -7.78
N LEU A 143 -0.32 -1.46 -6.49
CA LEU A 143 -0.56 -0.10 -5.99
C LEU A 143 0.40 0.90 -6.62
N HIS A 144 1.70 0.55 -6.72
CA HIS A 144 2.67 1.38 -7.40
C HIS A 144 2.27 1.66 -8.86
N ALA A 145 1.85 0.64 -9.60
CA ALA A 145 1.43 0.77 -10.99
C ALA A 145 0.16 1.63 -11.16
N LEU A 146 -0.72 1.64 -10.15
CA LEU A 146 -1.90 2.53 -10.08
C LEU A 146 -1.55 3.97 -9.70
N GLY A 147 -0.27 4.28 -9.40
CA GLY A 147 0.16 5.60 -8.91
C GLY A 147 -0.22 5.88 -7.45
N ILE A 148 -0.49 4.83 -6.69
CA ILE A 148 -0.75 4.93 -5.24
C ILE A 148 0.59 4.73 -4.51
N PRO A 149 1.04 5.69 -3.66
CA PRO A 149 2.28 5.55 -2.91
C PRO A 149 2.32 4.25 -2.10
N SER A 150 3.36 3.45 -2.33
CA SER A 150 3.50 2.12 -1.73
C SER A 150 4.98 1.78 -1.54
N SER A 151 5.27 0.94 -0.54
CA SER A 151 6.53 0.18 -0.57
C SER A 151 6.56 -0.64 -1.85
N ARG A 152 7.77 -0.93 -2.33
CA ARG A 152 8.02 -1.84 -3.45
C ARG A 152 8.35 -3.23 -2.91
N ALA A 153 8.16 -4.23 -3.73
CA ALA A 153 8.60 -5.59 -3.42
C ALA A 153 9.55 -6.07 -4.51
N LEU A 154 10.81 -6.36 -4.11
CA LEU A 154 11.82 -6.79 -5.07
C LEU A 154 11.57 -8.22 -5.54
N CYS A 155 11.37 -9.14 -4.59
CA CYS A 155 11.16 -10.55 -4.89
C CYS A 155 10.44 -11.31 -3.78
N VAL A 156 9.96 -12.50 -4.13
CA VAL A 156 9.52 -13.54 -3.20
C VAL A 156 10.38 -14.78 -3.41
N ILE A 157 10.96 -15.27 -2.31
CA ILE A 157 11.65 -16.56 -2.26
C ILE A 157 10.77 -17.55 -1.50
N GLY A 158 10.31 -18.58 -2.19
CA GLY A 158 9.57 -19.70 -1.60
C GLY A 158 10.53 -20.80 -1.12
N SER A 159 10.04 -21.71 -0.29
CA SER A 159 10.87 -22.76 0.31
C SER A 159 10.06 -24.03 0.65
N ASP A 160 10.75 -25.04 1.14
CA ASP A 160 10.16 -26.23 1.74
C ASP A 160 10.09 -26.13 3.28
N THR A 161 10.52 -25.02 3.88
CA THR A 161 10.44 -24.77 5.33
C THR A 161 9.00 -24.87 5.80
N PRO A 162 8.64 -25.79 6.72
CA PRO A 162 7.30 -25.92 7.21
C PRO A 162 6.97 -24.80 8.20
N VAL A 163 5.82 -24.16 8.02
CA VAL A 163 5.31 -23.11 8.90
C VAL A 163 3.90 -23.46 9.32
N TRP A 164 3.65 -23.48 10.64
CA TRP A 164 2.34 -23.79 11.19
C TRP A 164 1.50 -22.51 11.33
N ARG A 165 0.31 -22.53 10.72
CA ARG A 165 -0.75 -21.53 10.88
C ARG A 165 -2.03 -22.28 11.26
N GLU A 166 -3.13 -22.10 10.58
CA GLU A 166 -4.32 -22.96 10.73
C GLU A 166 -4.05 -24.38 10.21
N LYS A 167 -3.17 -24.51 9.24
CA LYS A 167 -2.62 -25.74 8.70
C LYS A 167 -1.11 -25.59 8.52
N GLN A 168 -0.42 -26.67 8.19
CA GLN A 168 0.97 -26.60 7.76
C GLN A 168 1.04 -25.96 6.37
N GLU A 169 1.84 -24.89 6.25
CA GLU A 169 2.08 -24.14 5.03
C GLU A 169 3.58 -24.08 4.72
N ARG A 170 3.94 -23.62 3.53
CA ARG A 170 5.33 -23.41 3.13
C ARG A 170 5.80 -22.01 3.55
N GLY A 171 6.98 -21.95 4.14
CA GLY A 171 7.66 -20.71 4.47
C GLY A 171 8.14 -19.97 3.22
N ALA A 172 8.15 -18.65 3.30
CA ALA A 172 8.68 -17.79 2.25
C ALA A 172 9.26 -16.50 2.86
N MET A 173 10.09 -15.82 2.08
CA MET A 173 10.58 -14.48 2.38
C MET A 173 10.19 -13.53 1.25
N VAL A 174 9.84 -12.30 1.60
CA VAL A 174 9.64 -11.21 0.66
C VAL A 174 10.57 -10.07 0.99
N LEU A 175 11.33 -9.60 0.00
CA LEU A 175 12.13 -8.40 0.15
C LEU A 175 11.30 -7.17 -0.21
N ARG A 176 11.07 -6.34 0.79
CA ARG A 176 10.43 -5.03 0.69
C ARG A 176 11.47 -3.95 0.44
N MET A 177 11.09 -2.93 -0.28
CA MET A 177 11.89 -1.75 -0.51
C MET A 177 11.06 -0.49 -0.25
N ALA A 178 11.63 0.47 0.44
CA ALA A 178 11.08 1.81 0.62
C ALA A 178 12.23 2.78 0.92
N HIS A 179 11.98 4.08 0.79
CA HIS A 179 12.96 5.07 1.25
C HIS A 179 13.11 5.08 2.78
N SER A 180 12.12 4.54 3.50
CA SER A 180 12.19 4.26 4.93
C SER A 180 11.05 3.33 5.36
N HIS A 181 11.33 2.45 6.34
CA HIS A 181 10.34 1.66 7.06
C HIS A 181 10.00 2.25 8.44
N ILE A 182 10.39 3.50 8.70
CA ILE A 182 9.97 4.22 9.91
C ILE A 182 8.45 4.46 9.87
N ARG A 183 7.78 4.14 10.96
CA ARG A 183 6.34 4.21 11.13
C ARG A 183 5.97 5.11 12.30
N PHE A 184 4.71 5.53 12.41
CA PHE A 184 4.24 6.35 13.54
C PHE A 184 4.59 5.70 14.87
N GLY A 185 4.51 4.38 14.95
CA GLY A 185 4.83 3.60 16.13
C GLY A 185 6.25 3.76 16.68
N HIS A 186 7.24 4.16 15.87
CA HIS A 186 8.58 4.48 16.37
C HIS A 186 8.57 5.72 17.26
N PHE A 187 7.82 6.77 16.87
CA PHE A 187 7.65 7.98 17.68
C PHE A 187 6.85 7.70 18.93
N GLU A 188 5.78 6.91 18.85
CA GLU A 188 4.98 6.48 19.98
C GLU A 188 5.82 5.70 21.01
N TYR A 189 6.69 4.81 20.55
CA TYR A 189 7.55 4.01 21.41
C TYR A 189 8.44 4.89 22.31
N PHE A 190 9.16 5.82 21.72
CA PHE A 190 10.06 6.69 22.50
C PHE A 190 9.29 7.68 23.38
N TYR A 191 8.16 8.19 22.92
CA TYR A 191 7.29 9.06 23.70
C TYR A 191 6.76 8.36 24.97
N TYR A 192 6.13 7.21 24.82
CA TYR A 192 5.51 6.50 25.94
C TYR A 192 6.52 5.80 26.86
N THR A 193 7.68 5.43 26.33
CA THR A 193 8.79 4.90 27.17
C THR A 193 9.65 5.99 27.80
N LYS A 194 9.30 7.27 27.59
CA LYS A 194 9.98 8.43 28.17
C LYS A 194 11.48 8.48 27.83
N LYS A 195 11.81 8.33 26.57
CA LYS A 195 13.18 8.40 26.02
C LYS A 195 13.35 9.64 25.14
N PRO A 196 13.37 10.86 25.70
CA PRO A 196 13.34 12.09 24.92
C PRO A 196 14.57 12.30 24.03
N GLU A 197 15.75 11.84 24.43
CA GLU A 197 16.97 11.93 23.64
C GLU A 197 16.88 11.10 22.36
N GLN A 198 16.40 9.85 22.47
CA GLN A 198 16.19 8.97 21.34
C GLN A 198 15.07 9.48 20.43
N GLN A 199 14.03 10.03 21.01
CA GLN A 199 12.95 10.64 20.25
C GLN A 199 13.44 11.85 19.44
N ALA A 200 14.30 12.69 20.01
CA ALA A 200 14.92 13.81 19.30
C ALA A 200 15.84 13.33 18.17
N LEU A 201 16.64 12.28 18.40
CA LEU A 201 17.48 11.69 17.37
C LEU A 201 16.64 11.13 16.21
N LEU A 202 15.52 10.45 16.51
CA LEU A 202 14.61 9.97 15.48
C LEU A 202 13.99 11.11 14.68
N ALA A 203 13.52 12.17 15.36
CA ALA A 203 12.92 13.33 14.71
C ALA A 203 13.93 14.04 13.78
N GLU A 204 15.18 14.23 14.23
CA GLU A 204 16.26 14.77 13.40
C GLU A 204 16.60 13.87 12.21
N HIS A 205 16.65 12.55 12.42
CA HIS A 205 16.90 11.58 11.36
C HIS A 205 15.83 11.67 10.26
N VAL A 206 14.55 11.65 10.65
CA VAL A 206 13.43 11.75 9.71
C VAL A 206 13.41 13.09 8.98
N LEU A 207 13.60 14.20 9.73
CA LEU A 207 13.62 15.54 9.15
C LEU A 207 14.73 15.69 8.10
N ASN A 208 15.95 15.27 8.45
CA ASN A 208 17.10 15.45 7.56
C ASN A 208 17.09 14.57 6.32
N LEU A 209 16.54 13.36 6.41
CA LEU A 209 16.62 12.40 5.32
C LEU A 209 15.38 12.38 4.43
N HIS A 210 14.22 12.68 5.01
CA HIS A 210 12.94 12.49 4.31
C HIS A 210 12.13 13.78 4.13
N TYR A 211 12.52 14.84 4.86
CA TYR A 211 11.87 16.14 4.82
C TYR A 211 12.90 17.30 4.83
N PRO A 212 13.99 17.22 4.03
CA PRO A 212 15.08 18.20 4.09
C PRO A 212 14.60 19.62 3.80
N GLU A 213 13.58 19.82 2.98
CA GLU A 213 13.00 21.13 2.65
C GLU A 213 12.34 21.79 3.87
N CYS A 214 11.85 20.97 4.81
CA CYS A 214 11.28 21.49 6.06
C CYS A 214 12.35 22.06 7.00
N ARG A 215 13.62 21.68 6.83
CA ARG A 215 14.73 22.14 7.68
C ARG A 215 14.91 23.64 7.65
N GLU A 216 14.67 24.25 6.51
CA GLU A 216 14.84 25.70 6.29
C GLU A 216 13.64 26.53 6.80
N GLN A 217 12.58 25.91 7.29
CA GLN A 217 11.40 26.57 7.78
C GLN A 217 11.62 27.09 9.22
N PRO A 218 10.90 28.16 9.66
CA PRO A 218 11.03 28.71 11.03
C PRO A 218 10.74 27.69 12.14
N GLU A 219 9.83 26.73 11.89
CA GLU A 219 9.45 25.65 12.79
C GLU A 219 9.58 24.29 12.07
N PRO A 220 10.81 23.77 11.91
CA PRO A 220 11.06 22.59 11.04
C PRO A 220 10.23 21.36 11.37
N TYR A 221 10.05 21.03 12.65
CA TYR A 221 9.24 19.87 13.06
C TYR A 221 7.75 20.07 12.77
N LEU A 222 7.23 21.29 12.90
CA LEU A 222 5.86 21.60 12.53
C LEU A 222 5.66 21.51 11.01
N ALA A 223 6.63 22.03 10.24
CA ALA A 223 6.61 21.92 8.79
C ALA A 223 6.63 20.44 8.34
N MET A 224 7.52 19.63 8.93
CA MET A 224 7.56 18.18 8.71
C MET A 224 6.22 17.51 9.05
N PHE A 225 5.61 17.85 10.18
CA PHE A 225 4.32 17.26 10.55
C PHE A 225 3.19 17.66 9.60
N ARG A 226 3.16 18.91 9.10
CA ARG A 226 2.21 19.35 8.07
C ARG A 226 2.37 18.55 6.77
N GLU A 227 3.58 18.32 6.33
CA GLU A 227 3.89 17.50 5.15
C GLU A 227 3.45 16.05 5.35
N ILE A 228 3.65 15.47 6.55
CA ILE A 228 3.16 14.13 6.89
C ILE A 228 1.63 14.09 6.81
N VAL A 229 0.94 15.11 7.31
CA VAL A 229 -0.53 15.22 7.24
C VAL A 229 -1.00 15.26 5.78
N GLU A 230 -0.35 16.08 4.95
CA GLU A 230 -0.67 16.21 3.52
C GLU A 230 -0.49 14.90 2.77
N ARG A 231 0.68 14.24 2.90
CA ARG A 231 0.96 12.95 2.25
C ARG A 231 -0.03 11.85 2.67
N ASN A 232 -0.42 11.82 3.95
CA ASN A 232 -1.42 10.84 4.42
C ASN A 232 -2.84 11.17 3.90
N ALA A 233 -3.20 12.45 3.81
CA ALA A 233 -4.48 12.85 3.21
C ALA A 233 -4.56 12.45 1.73
N GLU A 234 -3.49 12.67 0.97
CA GLU A 234 -3.39 12.24 -0.43
C GLU A 234 -3.45 10.72 -0.57
N LEU A 235 -2.68 9.99 0.25
CA LEU A 235 -2.67 8.52 0.24
C LEU A 235 -4.06 7.94 0.44
N ILE A 236 -4.77 8.40 1.47
CA ILE A 236 -6.11 7.88 1.78
C ILE A 236 -7.13 8.31 0.74
N ALA A 237 -6.98 9.49 0.14
CA ALA A 237 -7.80 9.91 -0.99
C ALA A 237 -7.64 8.96 -2.19
N LYS A 238 -6.42 8.51 -2.50
CA LYS A 238 -6.14 7.53 -3.54
C LYS A 238 -6.73 6.15 -3.19
N TRP A 239 -6.60 5.69 -1.95
CA TRP A 239 -7.24 4.43 -1.53
C TRP A 239 -8.75 4.47 -1.75
N GLN A 240 -9.40 5.54 -1.31
CA GLN A 240 -10.84 5.71 -1.49
C GLN A 240 -11.24 5.81 -2.96
N ALA A 241 -10.50 6.57 -3.76
CA ALA A 241 -10.81 6.75 -5.17
C ALA A 241 -10.65 5.47 -5.99
N TYR A 242 -9.68 4.60 -5.66
CA TYR A 242 -9.42 3.34 -6.38
C TYR A 242 -10.06 2.11 -5.73
N GLY A 243 -10.81 2.29 -4.64
CA GLY A 243 -11.50 1.18 -3.97
C GLY A 243 -10.57 0.24 -3.21
N PHE A 244 -9.42 0.72 -2.73
CA PHE A 244 -8.49 -0.06 -1.91
C PHE A 244 -8.83 0.01 -0.43
N CYS A 245 -9.03 -1.13 0.20
CA CYS A 245 -9.23 -1.28 1.64
C CYS A 245 -7.99 -1.94 2.26
N HIS A 246 -7.28 -1.21 3.12
CA HIS A 246 -6.06 -1.70 3.78
C HIS A 246 -6.34 -2.78 4.84
N GLY A 247 -7.41 -2.61 5.58
CA GLY A 247 -7.92 -3.58 6.57
C GLY A 247 -7.22 -3.63 7.92
N VAL A 248 -6.04 -3.01 8.07
CA VAL A 248 -5.28 -2.97 9.34
C VAL A 248 -4.55 -1.63 9.48
N MET A 249 -5.30 -0.56 9.72
CA MET A 249 -4.74 0.78 9.89
C MET A 249 -4.33 1.05 11.35
N ASN A 250 -3.54 0.16 11.94
CA ASN A 250 -2.87 0.42 13.20
C ASN A 250 -1.80 1.52 13.01
N THR A 251 -1.40 2.23 14.07
CA THR A 251 -0.33 3.24 13.96
C THR A 251 1.04 2.64 13.65
N ASP A 252 1.26 1.37 14.00
CA ASP A 252 2.44 0.60 13.60
C ASP A 252 2.41 0.17 12.12
N ASN A 253 1.29 0.37 11.42
CA ASN A 253 1.14 0.16 9.97
C ASN A 253 1.00 1.48 9.20
N MET A 254 1.32 2.62 9.81
CA MET A 254 1.32 3.93 9.16
C MET A 254 2.74 4.41 8.93
N SER A 255 3.11 4.57 7.67
CA SER A 255 4.43 5.07 7.27
C SER A 255 4.58 6.55 7.58
N ILE A 256 5.75 6.93 8.10
CA ILE A 256 6.12 8.34 8.25
C ILE A 256 6.21 9.07 6.90
N LEU A 257 6.34 8.34 5.80
CA LEU A 257 6.45 8.89 4.44
C LEU A 257 5.08 9.05 3.74
N GLY A 258 3.98 8.58 4.33
CA GLY A 258 2.67 8.56 3.67
C GLY A 258 2.61 7.55 2.52
N ILE A 259 3.20 6.38 2.68
CA ILE A 259 3.13 5.27 1.72
C ILE A 259 2.38 4.09 2.32
N THR A 260 1.77 3.27 1.46
CA THR A 260 1.15 2.00 1.86
C THR A 260 2.22 0.96 2.12
N PHE A 261 2.16 0.26 3.24
CA PHE A 261 3.00 -0.90 3.53
C PHE A 261 2.34 -1.82 4.58
N ASP A 262 2.99 -2.95 4.92
CA ASP A 262 2.47 -3.96 5.84
C ASP A 262 1.14 -4.58 5.37
N PHE A 263 1.17 -5.09 4.14
CA PHE A 263 0.03 -5.74 3.52
C PHE A 263 -0.36 -7.03 4.25
N GLY A 264 -1.52 -6.98 4.88
CA GLY A 264 -2.18 -8.12 5.52
C GLY A 264 -3.48 -8.49 4.80
N PRO A 265 -4.63 -8.40 5.47
CA PRO A 265 -5.94 -8.71 4.88
C PRO A 265 -6.51 -7.55 4.04
N PHE A 266 -5.71 -6.97 3.17
CA PHE A 266 -6.17 -5.93 2.25
C PHE A 266 -7.10 -6.51 1.16
N ALA A 267 -7.89 -5.64 0.52
CA ALA A 267 -8.63 -5.97 -0.69
C ALA A 267 -8.90 -4.73 -1.54
N PHE A 268 -9.08 -4.93 -2.85
CA PHE A 268 -9.81 -3.99 -3.68
C PHE A 268 -11.29 -4.34 -3.65
N LEU A 269 -12.16 -3.32 -3.67
CA LEU A 269 -13.60 -3.53 -3.81
C LEU A 269 -13.91 -4.22 -5.13
N ASP A 270 -14.72 -5.25 -5.08
CA ASP A 270 -15.41 -5.79 -6.25
C ASP A 270 -16.66 -4.93 -6.51
N ASP A 271 -17.78 -5.27 -5.90
CA ASP A 271 -18.96 -4.40 -5.90
C ASP A 271 -18.74 -3.25 -4.89
N PHE A 272 -19.21 -2.04 -5.19
CA PHE A 272 -19.05 -0.91 -4.28
C PHE A 272 -19.82 -1.15 -2.98
N ASP A 273 -19.09 -1.18 -1.88
CA ASP A 273 -19.63 -1.23 -0.53
C ASP A 273 -18.85 -0.32 0.41
N ALA A 274 -19.48 0.77 0.85
CA ALA A 274 -18.89 1.73 1.78
C ALA A 274 -18.54 1.10 3.14
N HIS A 275 -19.23 0.02 3.54
CA HIS A 275 -19.06 -0.68 4.80
C HIS A 275 -18.21 -1.95 4.68
N PHE A 276 -17.58 -2.16 3.53
CA PHE A 276 -16.79 -3.34 3.26
C PHE A 276 -15.68 -3.54 4.31
N ILE A 277 -15.63 -4.72 4.90
CA ILE A 277 -14.63 -5.16 5.85
C ILE A 277 -13.81 -6.25 5.19
N CYS A 278 -12.55 -5.95 4.82
CA CYS A 278 -11.68 -6.94 4.20
C CYS A 278 -10.94 -7.83 5.20
N ASN A 279 -10.89 -7.44 6.47
CA ASN A 279 -10.21 -8.15 7.53
C ASN A 279 -11.22 -8.94 8.37
N HIS A 280 -11.22 -10.26 8.24
CA HIS A 280 -12.12 -11.14 9.00
C HIS A 280 -11.99 -10.98 10.53
N SER A 281 -10.83 -10.53 11.04
CA SER A 281 -10.60 -10.28 12.45
C SER A 281 -11.14 -8.92 12.95
N ASP A 282 -11.59 -8.05 12.05
CA ASP A 282 -12.16 -6.74 12.38
C ASP A 282 -13.69 -6.81 12.55
N HIS A 283 -14.14 -7.45 13.61
CA HIS A 283 -15.56 -7.71 13.85
C HIS A 283 -16.41 -6.43 14.01
N GLU A 284 -15.81 -5.31 14.40
CA GLU A 284 -16.49 -4.04 14.63
C GLU A 284 -16.41 -3.11 13.41
N GLY A 285 -15.68 -3.49 12.35
CA GLY A 285 -15.49 -2.70 11.15
C GLY A 285 -14.71 -1.41 11.40
N ARG A 286 -13.81 -1.40 12.39
CA ARG A 286 -12.96 -0.24 12.68
C ARG A 286 -12.19 0.21 11.43
N TYR A 287 -11.70 -0.72 10.64
CA TYR A 287 -10.92 -0.51 9.43
C TYR A 287 -11.71 -0.81 8.16
N SER A 288 -13.06 -0.70 8.21
CA SER A 288 -13.90 -0.80 7.02
C SER A 288 -13.55 0.31 6.02
N PHE A 289 -13.93 0.12 4.76
CA PHE A 289 -13.55 1.00 3.65
C PHE A 289 -13.81 2.48 3.94
N SER A 290 -15.04 2.85 4.32
CA SER A 290 -15.36 4.25 4.64
C SER A 290 -14.69 4.78 5.90
N ASN A 291 -14.36 3.90 6.85
CA ASN A 291 -13.69 4.28 8.09
C ASN A 291 -12.21 4.60 7.92
N GLN A 292 -11.61 4.29 6.78
CA GLN A 292 -10.21 4.62 6.51
C GLN A 292 -9.94 6.13 6.66
N VAL A 293 -10.91 6.97 6.29
CA VAL A 293 -10.78 8.43 6.38
C VAL A 293 -10.68 8.91 7.83
N PRO A 294 -11.66 8.68 8.72
CA PRO A 294 -11.56 9.10 10.12
C PRO A 294 -10.43 8.38 10.89
N ILE A 295 -10.12 7.13 10.56
CA ILE A 295 -9.00 6.41 11.18
C ILE A 295 -7.65 6.99 10.77
N GLY A 296 -7.47 7.45 9.54
CA GLY A 296 -6.28 8.18 9.11
C GLY A 296 -6.04 9.44 9.96
N GLN A 297 -7.09 10.23 10.20
CA GLN A 297 -7.02 11.39 11.08
C GLN A 297 -6.70 11.01 12.53
N TRP A 298 -7.30 9.93 13.01
CA TRP A 298 -7.04 9.41 14.35
C TRP A 298 -5.57 8.98 14.53
N ASN A 299 -5.00 8.29 13.53
CA ASN A 299 -3.60 7.86 13.54
C ASN A 299 -2.64 9.06 13.52
N LEU A 300 -2.95 10.09 12.74
CA LEU A 300 -2.20 11.36 12.75
C LEU A 300 -2.29 12.06 14.11
N SER A 301 -3.43 11.94 14.82
CA SER A 301 -3.56 12.46 16.20
C SER A 301 -2.67 11.71 17.19
N ALA A 302 -2.49 10.40 17.02
CA ALA A 302 -1.57 9.60 17.83
C ALA A 302 -0.11 10.01 17.57
N LEU A 303 0.27 10.24 16.31
CA LEU A 303 1.58 10.78 15.98
C LEU A 303 1.77 12.20 16.54
N ALA A 304 0.76 13.07 16.42
CA ALA A 304 0.79 14.41 16.99
C ALA A 304 1.03 14.40 18.50
N GLN A 305 0.37 13.47 19.22
CA GLN A 305 0.60 13.28 20.66
C GLN A 305 2.08 12.95 20.93
N ALA A 306 2.69 12.11 20.13
CA ALA A 306 4.11 11.76 20.26
C ALA A 306 5.04 12.92 19.89
N LEU A 307 4.61 13.90 19.10
CA LEU A 307 5.40 15.09 18.72
C LEU A 307 5.22 16.29 19.66
N THR A 308 4.41 16.21 20.71
CA THR A 308 4.22 17.29 21.69
C THR A 308 5.51 17.79 22.39
N PRO A 309 6.61 16.99 22.53
CA PRO A 309 7.87 17.53 23.03
C PRO A 309 8.55 18.55 22.11
N PHE A 310 8.22 18.57 20.83
CA PHE A 310 8.87 19.43 19.81
C PHE A 310 7.96 20.54 19.29
N ILE A 311 6.64 20.37 19.38
CA ILE A 311 5.63 21.22 18.75
C ILE A 311 4.55 21.55 19.77
N SER A 312 4.10 22.79 19.83
CA SER A 312 3.02 23.19 20.72
C SER A 312 1.70 22.48 20.36
N VAL A 313 0.88 22.19 21.36
CA VAL A 313 -0.41 21.49 21.18
C VAL A 313 -1.34 22.25 20.23
N ASP A 314 -1.35 23.59 20.30
CA ASP A 314 -2.21 24.41 19.44
C ASP A 314 -1.76 24.35 17.97
N ALA A 315 -0.45 24.39 17.70
CA ALA A 315 0.10 24.24 16.35
C ALA A 315 -0.17 22.84 15.78
N LEU A 316 -0.07 21.79 16.62
CA LEU A 316 -0.42 20.42 16.21
C LEU A 316 -1.91 20.28 15.85
N LYS A 317 -2.81 20.89 16.63
CA LYS A 317 -4.25 20.89 16.34
C LYS A 317 -4.56 21.63 15.04
N GLU A 318 -3.91 22.77 14.80
CA GLU A 318 -4.04 23.51 13.54
C GLU A 318 -3.60 22.67 12.35
N ALA A 319 -2.42 22.02 12.44
CA ALA A 319 -1.92 21.14 11.40
C ALA A 319 -2.84 19.93 11.13
N LEU A 320 -3.35 19.28 12.19
CA LEU A 320 -4.33 18.19 12.07
C LEU A 320 -5.62 18.65 11.41
N GLY A 321 -6.03 19.90 11.62
CA GLY A 321 -7.21 20.49 10.98
C GLY A 321 -7.11 20.56 9.45
N LEU A 322 -5.91 20.49 8.88
CA LEU A 322 -5.69 20.47 7.42
C LEU A 322 -6.04 19.12 6.79
N TYR A 323 -6.03 18.02 7.55
CA TYR A 323 -6.19 16.68 7.01
C TYR A 323 -7.47 16.51 6.20
N LEU A 324 -8.63 16.82 6.78
CA LEU A 324 -9.92 16.55 6.13
C LEU A 324 -10.14 17.44 4.90
N PRO A 325 -9.87 18.75 4.92
CA PRO A 325 -9.92 19.57 3.70
C PRO A 325 -8.99 19.08 2.59
N LEU A 326 -7.75 18.68 2.91
CA LEU A 326 -6.79 18.14 1.95
C LEU A 326 -7.27 16.81 1.36
N TYR A 327 -7.76 15.91 2.22
CA TYR A 327 -8.36 14.66 1.78
C TYR A 327 -9.53 14.91 0.80
N GLN A 328 -10.47 15.79 1.16
CA GLN A 328 -11.64 16.09 0.34
C GLN A 328 -11.24 16.68 -1.02
N ALA A 329 -10.30 17.61 -1.04
CA ALA A 329 -9.81 18.23 -2.27
C ALA A 329 -9.17 17.18 -3.19
N ASN A 330 -8.26 16.36 -2.67
CA ASN A 330 -7.58 15.29 -3.42
C ASN A 330 -8.55 14.22 -3.92
N TYR A 331 -9.45 13.77 -3.05
CA TYR A 331 -10.45 12.76 -3.41
C TYR A 331 -11.39 13.23 -4.51
N LEU A 332 -11.91 14.45 -4.39
CA LEU A 332 -12.84 14.99 -5.37
C LEU A 332 -12.15 15.27 -6.72
N ASP A 333 -10.88 15.69 -6.71
CA ASP A 333 -10.09 15.83 -7.93
C ASP A 333 -9.91 14.48 -8.65
N LEU A 334 -9.55 13.43 -7.90
CA LEU A 334 -9.44 12.07 -8.44
C LEU A 334 -10.77 11.59 -9.02
N MET A 335 -11.89 11.80 -8.31
CA MET A 335 -13.21 11.36 -8.78
C MET A 335 -13.66 12.13 -10.02
N ARG A 336 -13.38 13.45 -10.12
CA ARG A 336 -13.61 14.22 -11.35
C ARG A 336 -12.85 13.61 -12.53
N ARG A 337 -11.56 13.38 -12.39
CA ARG A 337 -10.74 12.75 -13.45
C ARG A 337 -11.28 11.39 -13.85
N ARG A 338 -11.72 10.57 -12.88
CA ARG A 338 -12.34 9.27 -13.14
C ARG A 338 -13.66 9.37 -13.90
N LEU A 339 -14.42 10.45 -13.70
CA LEU A 339 -15.65 10.80 -14.46
C LEU A 339 -15.33 11.50 -15.80
N GLY A 340 -14.08 11.75 -16.14
CA GLY A 340 -13.65 12.41 -17.37
C GLY A 340 -13.78 13.94 -17.33
N LEU A 341 -13.94 14.52 -16.13
CA LEU A 341 -14.09 15.96 -15.91
C LEU A 341 -12.72 16.61 -15.69
N THR A 342 -12.52 17.82 -16.21
CA THR A 342 -11.26 18.58 -16.14
C THR A 342 -11.36 19.85 -15.31
N THR A 343 -12.58 20.35 -15.10
CA THR A 343 -12.84 21.55 -14.30
C THR A 343 -13.55 21.19 -12.99
N ALA A 344 -13.47 22.06 -12.00
CA ALA A 344 -14.17 21.91 -10.73
C ALA A 344 -15.44 22.76 -10.70
N GLU A 345 -16.55 22.15 -10.27
CA GLU A 345 -17.81 22.85 -10.00
C GLU A 345 -18.32 22.48 -8.60
N ASP A 346 -19.11 23.37 -7.99
CA ASP A 346 -19.59 23.22 -6.60
C ASP A 346 -20.53 22.00 -6.41
N ASP A 347 -21.19 21.53 -7.45
CA ASP A 347 -22.10 20.37 -7.43
C ASP A 347 -21.40 19.02 -7.72
N ASP A 348 -20.09 19.01 -8.00
CA ASP A 348 -19.33 17.79 -8.30
C ASP A 348 -19.38 16.78 -7.14
N GLN A 349 -19.29 17.27 -5.90
CA GLN A 349 -19.39 16.40 -4.73
C GLN A 349 -20.73 15.66 -4.69
N GLN A 350 -21.84 16.36 -4.93
CA GLN A 350 -23.16 15.74 -4.93
C GLN A 350 -23.32 14.74 -6.08
N LEU A 351 -22.73 15.03 -7.24
CA LEU A 351 -22.75 14.13 -8.39
C LEU A 351 -22.05 12.80 -8.05
N VAL A 352 -20.88 12.85 -7.39
CA VAL A 352 -20.12 11.67 -6.93
C VAL A 352 -20.90 10.91 -5.86
N GLU A 353 -21.39 11.58 -4.81
CA GLU A 353 -22.12 10.95 -3.70
C GLU A 353 -23.38 10.22 -4.17
N ARG A 354 -24.13 10.80 -5.11
CA ARG A 354 -25.30 10.15 -5.70
C ARG A 354 -24.95 8.91 -6.48
N LEU A 355 -23.87 8.94 -7.27
CA LEU A 355 -23.38 7.78 -7.99
C LEU A 355 -23.02 6.64 -7.03
N LEU A 356 -22.21 6.94 -6.02
CA LEU A 356 -21.78 5.94 -5.05
C LEU A 356 -22.97 5.32 -4.29
N LYS A 357 -23.98 6.12 -3.94
CA LYS A 357 -25.20 5.60 -3.32
C LYS A 357 -25.98 4.66 -4.24
N LEU A 358 -26.08 4.98 -5.53
CA LEU A 358 -26.72 4.12 -6.51
C LEU A 358 -25.93 2.80 -6.71
N MET A 359 -24.60 2.90 -6.78
CA MET A 359 -23.72 1.72 -6.87
C MET A 359 -23.88 0.82 -5.63
N GLN A 360 -23.85 1.38 -4.43
CA GLN A 360 -24.08 0.66 -3.16
C GLN A 360 -25.40 -0.11 -3.17
N ASN A 361 -26.49 0.53 -3.59
CA ASN A 361 -27.82 -0.07 -3.58
C ASN A 361 -27.99 -1.17 -4.65
N SER A 362 -27.16 -1.17 -5.66
CA SER A 362 -27.27 -2.07 -6.82
C SER A 362 -26.19 -3.13 -6.89
N GLY A 363 -25.17 -3.08 -6.02
CA GLY A 363 -24.02 -3.99 -6.08
C GLY A 363 -23.26 -3.87 -7.41
N VAL A 364 -22.97 -2.62 -7.82
CA VAL A 364 -22.26 -2.35 -9.07
C VAL A 364 -20.76 -2.51 -8.85
N ASP A 365 -20.09 -3.21 -9.75
CA ASP A 365 -18.62 -3.35 -9.72
C ASP A 365 -17.95 -1.99 -9.84
N TYR A 366 -17.15 -1.64 -8.81
CA TYR A 366 -16.59 -0.30 -8.65
C TYR A 366 -15.60 0.06 -9.77
N THR A 367 -14.67 -0.84 -10.05
CA THR A 367 -13.62 -0.60 -11.05
C THR A 367 -14.17 -0.63 -12.47
N LEU A 368 -14.97 -1.65 -12.80
CA LEU A 368 -15.51 -1.83 -14.14
C LEU A 368 -16.49 -0.73 -14.53
N PHE A 369 -17.24 -0.19 -13.57
CA PHE A 369 -18.15 0.94 -13.86
C PHE A 369 -17.38 2.13 -14.46
N PHE A 370 -16.35 2.60 -13.77
CA PHE A 370 -15.57 3.76 -14.22
C PHE A 370 -14.81 3.48 -15.51
N ARG A 371 -14.30 2.27 -15.69
CA ARG A 371 -13.65 1.87 -16.95
C ARG A 371 -14.62 1.93 -18.10
N ARG A 372 -15.79 1.28 -17.97
CA ARG A 372 -16.83 1.19 -19.01
C ARG A 372 -17.48 2.56 -19.29
N LEU A 373 -17.54 3.46 -18.31
CA LEU A 373 -18.00 4.83 -18.52
C LEU A 373 -17.09 5.60 -19.51
N GLY A 374 -15.83 5.19 -19.62
CA GLY A 374 -14.85 5.73 -20.57
C GLY A 374 -14.78 5.05 -21.94
N ASP A 375 -15.49 3.93 -22.15
CA ASP A 375 -15.38 3.15 -23.41
C ASP A 375 -16.05 3.81 -24.61
N GLU A 376 -17.06 4.65 -24.36
CA GLU A 376 -17.88 5.28 -25.39
C GLU A 376 -18.13 6.75 -25.08
N SER A 377 -18.91 7.43 -25.94
CA SER A 377 -19.40 8.77 -25.62
C SER A 377 -20.22 8.75 -24.32
N ALA A 378 -20.25 9.87 -23.59
CA ALA A 378 -20.96 9.94 -22.31
C ALA A 378 -22.41 9.47 -22.43
N ALA A 379 -23.09 9.83 -23.50
CA ALA A 379 -24.49 9.45 -23.74
C ALA A 379 -24.66 7.93 -23.97
N LEU A 380 -23.80 7.30 -24.75
CA LEU A 380 -23.85 5.87 -25.01
C LEU A 380 -23.41 5.03 -23.78
N ALA A 381 -22.36 5.48 -23.09
CA ALA A 381 -21.84 4.80 -21.91
C ALA A 381 -22.92 4.70 -20.80
N VAL A 382 -23.59 5.82 -20.47
CA VAL A 382 -24.66 5.79 -19.46
C VAL A 382 -25.86 4.95 -19.89
N ALA A 383 -26.20 4.92 -21.19
CA ALA A 383 -27.26 4.08 -21.68
C ALA A 383 -26.96 2.58 -21.52
N ARG A 384 -25.70 2.15 -21.73
CA ARG A 384 -25.27 0.77 -21.53
C ARG A 384 -25.11 0.37 -20.06
N LEU A 385 -24.71 1.31 -19.21
CA LEU A 385 -24.52 1.04 -17.78
C LEU A 385 -25.82 1.01 -16.99
N ARG A 386 -26.92 1.47 -17.60
CA ARG A 386 -28.23 1.60 -16.95
C ARG A 386 -28.72 0.29 -16.34
N ASP A 387 -28.53 -0.81 -17.05
CA ASP A 387 -29.00 -2.15 -16.63
C ASP A 387 -28.20 -2.75 -15.47
N ASP A 388 -27.07 -2.12 -15.09
CA ASP A 388 -26.29 -2.52 -13.90
C ASP A 388 -26.97 -2.00 -12.60
N PHE A 389 -28.01 -1.14 -12.69
CA PHE A 389 -28.65 -0.50 -11.55
C PHE A 389 -30.08 -0.98 -11.28
N VAL A 390 -30.40 -1.21 -10.03
CA VAL A 390 -31.75 -1.58 -9.59
C VAL A 390 -32.70 -0.38 -9.60
N ASP A 391 -32.22 0.79 -9.14
CA ASP A 391 -32.98 2.05 -9.19
C ASP A 391 -32.75 2.76 -10.54
N LEU A 392 -33.51 2.33 -11.53
CA LEU A 392 -33.40 2.87 -12.90
C LEU A 392 -33.77 4.36 -12.97
N ALA A 393 -34.77 4.80 -12.21
CA ALA A 393 -35.17 6.21 -12.21
C ALA A 393 -34.12 7.10 -11.54
N GLY A 394 -33.52 6.64 -10.44
CA GLY A 394 -32.43 7.33 -9.78
C GLY A 394 -31.19 7.41 -10.66
N PHE A 395 -30.86 6.32 -11.37
CA PHE A 395 -29.75 6.31 -12.31
C PHE A 395 -30.01 7.23 -13.52
N ASP A 396 -31.20 7.21 -14.11
CA ASP A 396 -31.57 8.11 -15.23
C ASP A 396 -31.42 9.58 -14.82
N ALA A 397 -31.86 9.95 -13.61
CA ALA A 397 -31.69 11.29 -13.09
C ALA A 397 -30.19 11.68 -12.89
N TRP A 398 -29.38 10.75 -12.38
CA TRP A 398 -27.95 10.96 -12.28
C TRP A 398 -27.29 11.08 -13.66
N ALA A 399 -27.66 10.24 -14.60
CA ALA A 399 -27.12 10.22 -15.95
C ALA A 399 -27.38 11.55 -16.70
N GLU A 400 -28.57 12.15 -16.53
CA GLU A 400 -28.85 13.47 -17.08
C GLU A 400 -27.98 14.57 -16.46
N GLN A 401 -27.75 14.52 -15.13
CA GLN A 401 -26.86 15.47 -14.46
C GLN A 401 -25.40 15.29 -14.93
N TYR A 402 -24.92 14.05 -15.03
CA TYR A 402 -23.59 13.74 -15.52
C TYR A 402 -23.38 14.22 -16.96
N LYS A 403 -24.31 13.96 -17.88
CA LYS A 403 -24.23 14.43 -19.26
C LYS A 403 -24.20 15.98 -19.34
N ALA A 404 -25.07 16.63 -18.57
CA ALA A 404 -25.08 18.08 -18.49
C ALA A 404 -23.75 18.65 -17.93
N ARG A 405 -23.17 17.97 -16.93
CA ARG A 405 -21.87 18.33 -16.35
C ARG A 405 -20.73 18.18 -17.36
N VAL A 406 -20.72 17.08 -18.11
CA VAL A 406 -19.72 16.84 -19.18
C VAL A 406 -19.79 17.94 -20.25
N VAL A 407 -21.00 18.38 -20.63
CA VAL A 407 -21.18 19.49 -21.60
C VAL A 407 -20.62 20.81 -21.04
N ARG A 408 -20.77 21.07 -19.75
CA ARG A 408 -20.22 22.29 -19.12
C ARG A 408 -18.72 22.25 -18.91
N ASP A 409 -18.11 21.04 -18.88
CA ASP A 409 -16.69 20.86 -18.52
C ASP A 409 -15.71 21.49 -19.52
N GLY A 410 -16.11 21.68 -20.76
CA GLY A 410 -15.29 22.35 -21.77
C GLY A 410 -15.43 21.79 -23.18
N ASP A 411 -14.77 22.47 -24.09
CA ASP A 411 -14.81 22.16 -25.52
C ASP A 411 -13.68 21.18 -25.89
N TYR A 412 -13.88 19.88 -25.61
CA TYR A 412 -12.99 18.81 -26.03
C TYR A 412 -13.76 17.66 -26.68
N SER A 413 -13.08 16.90 -27.54
CA SER A 413 -13.72 15.76 -28.20
C SER A 413 -14.00 14.61 -27.25
N GLU A 414 -15.02 13.81 -27.52
CA GLU A 414 -15.30 12.57 -26.80
C GLU A 414 -14.12 11.60 -26.84
N GLU A 415 -13.33 11.60 -27.90
CA GLU A 415 -12.10 10.81 -28.00
C GLU A 415 -11.07 11.25 -26.93
N GLN A 416 -10.86 12.56 -26.75
CA GLN A 416 -9.97 13.10 -25.73
C GLN A 416 -10.49 12.78 -24.32
N ARG A 417 -11.80 12.86 -24.08
CA ARG A 417 -12.41 12.48 -22.80
C ARG A 417 -12.14 11.00 -22.50
N ARG A 418 -12.42 10.11 -23.45
CA ARG A 418 -12.18 8.66 -23.32
C ARG A 418 -10.72 8.35 -23.04
N ALA A 419 -9.80 8.94 -23.78
CA ALA A 419 -8.36 8.75 -23.57
C ALA A 419 -7.93 9.15 -22.15
N ARG A 420 -8.42 10.30 -21.64
CA ARG A 420 -8.14 10.73 -20.26
C ARG A 420 -8.74 9.77 -19.22
N MET A 421 -9.98 9.31 -19.44
CA MET A 421 -10.63 8.34 -18.54
C MET A 421 -9.89 7.01 -18.50
N HIS A 422 -9.46 6.49 -19.64
CA HIS A 422 -8.68 5.25 -19.70
C HIS A 422 -7.31 5.37 -19.02
N ALA A 423 -6.70 6.56 -19.03
CA ALA A 423 -5.44 6.81 -18.36
C ALA A 423 -5.53 6.82 -16.82
N VAL A 424 -6.73 6.95 -16.26
CA VAL A 424 -6.95 7.04 -14.80
C VAL A 424 -7.92 5.96 -14.25
N ASN A 425 -8.64 5.28 -15.11
CA ASN A 425 -9.53 4.18 -14.72
C ASN A 425 -8.89 2.84 -15.11
N PRO A 426 -8.39 2.05 -14.15
CA PRO A 426 -7.72 0.81 -14.45
C PRO A 426 -8.69 -0.21 -15.06
N LEU A 427 -8.17 -1.05 -15.95
CA LEU A 427 -8.83 -2.24 -16.44
C LEU A 427 -8.55 -3.44 -15.52
N TYR A 428 -7.36 -3.47 -14.94
CA TYR A 428 -6.90 -4.54 -14.08
C TYR A 428 -6.63 -4.05 -12.67
N ILE A 429 -7.15 -4.77 -11.67
CA ILE A 429 -6.85 -4.58 -10.25
C ILE A 429 -6.57 -5.94 -9.60
N LEU A 430 -5.87 -5.95 -8.49
CA LEU A 430 -5.59 -7.17 -7.74
C LEU A 430 -6.85 -7.64 -6.96
N ARG A 431 -7.76 -8.32 -7.65
CA ARG A 431 -8.92 -8.94 -7.02
C ARG A 431 -8.51 -10.15 -6.18
N ASN A 432 -9.18 -10.36 -5.06
CA ASN A 432 -8.86 -11.47 -4.16
C ASN A 432 -8.88 -12.85 -4.84
N TYR A 433 -9.84 -13.12 -5.74
CA TYR A 433 -9.91 -14.40 -6.42
C TYR A 433 -8.72 -14.64 -7.38
N LEU A 434 -8.20 -13.59 -8.01
CA LEU A 434 -7.01 -13.67 -8.86
C LEU A 434 -5.78 -14.03 -8.04
N ALA A 435 -5.59 -13.35 -6.90
CA ALA A 435 -4.52 -13.69 -5.97
C ALA A 435 -4.65 -15.14 -5.47
N GLN A 436 -5.86 -15.58 -5.14
CA GLN A 436 -6.11 -16.96 -4.67
C GLN A 436 -5.78 -18.02 -5.73
N ASN A 437 -6.12 -17.78 -7.00
CA ASN A 437 -5.75 -18.67 -8.09
C ASN A 437 -4.23 -18.77 -8.25
N ALA A 438 -3.53 -17.62 -8.22
CA ALA A 438 -2.06 -17.58 -8.30
C ALA A 438 -1.40 -18.30 -7.12
N ILE A 439 -1.95 -18.15 -5.90
CA ILE A 439 -1.49 -18.84 -4.69
C ILE A 439 -1.70 -20.35 -4.81
N ALA A 440 -2.87 -20.80 -5.26
CA ALA A 440 -3.18 -22.22 -5.41
C ALA A 440 -2.22 -22.91 -6.41
N ALA A 441 -1.89 -22.26 -7.52
CA ALA A 441 -0.88 -22.74 -8.46
C ALA A 441 0.52 -22.78 -7.79
N ALA A 442 0.90 -21.72 -7.07
CA ALA A 442 2.20 -21.63 -6.40
C ALA A 442 2.36 -22.68 -5.29
N GLU A 443 1.32 -22.99 -4.52
CA GLU A 443 1.33 -24.07 -3.52
C GLU A 443 1.60 -25.45 -4.14
N SER A 444 1.23 -25.65 -5.40
CA SER A 444 1.57 -26.88 -6.17
C SER A 444 2.94 -26.82 -6.86
N GLY A 445 3.66 -25.70 -6.75
CA GLY A 445 4.98 -25.50 -7.33
C GLY A 445 5.00 -24.80 -8.70
N ASP A 446 3.85 -24.37 -9.20
CA ASP A 446 3.74 -23.58 -10.43
C ASP A 446 3.63 -22.07 -10.11
N TYR A 447 4.68 -21.34 -10.40
CA TYR A 447 4.78 -19.88 -10.17
C TYR A 447 4.40 -19.05 -11.39
N SER A 448 4.04 -19.69 -12.50
CA SER A 448 3.74 -18.99 -13.76
C SER A 448 2.59 -18.00 -13.63
N GLU A 449 1.56 -18.36 -12.86
CA GLU A 449 0.39 -17.49 -12.66
C GLU A 449 0.69 -16.27 -11.79
N VAL A 450 1.57 -16.40 -10.79
CA VAL A 450 2.05 -15.25 -9.99
C VAL A 450 2.79 -14.25 -10.88
N ARG A 451 3.69 -14.75 -11.74
CA ARG A 451 4.47 -13.92 -12.68
C ARG A 451 3.58 -13.23 -13.71
N ARG A 452 2.61 -13.98 -14.27
CA ARG A 452 1.65 -13.43 -15.23
C ARG A 452 0.76 -12.36 -14.61
N LEU A 453 0.24 -12.62 -13.41
CA LEU A 453 -0.60 -11.64 -12.70
C LEU A 453 0.19 -10.37 -12.37
N HIS A 454 1.46 -10.50 -11.95
CA HIS A 454 2.34 -9.35 -11.77
C HIS A 454 2.53 -8.56 -13.07
N GLU A 455 2.80 -9.23 -14.20
CA GLU A 455 2.93 -8.58 -15.50
C GLU A 455 1.66 -7.81 -15.89
N VAL A 456 0.49 -8.42 -15.76
CA VAL A 456 -0.80 -7.78 -16.03
C VAL A 456 -1.02 -6.53 -15.16
N LEU A 457 -0.78 -6.66 -13.85
CA LEU A 457 -0.97 -5.58 -12.89
C LEU A 457 0.07 -4.45 -12.98
N SER A 458 1.20 -4.68 -13.64
CA SER A 458 2.22 -3.64 -13.88
C SER A 458 1.79 -2.59 -14.91
N ARG A 459 0.78 -2.89 -15.74
CA ARG A 459 0.20 -1.98 -16.74
C ARG A 459 -1.32 -1.93 -16.63
N PRO A 460 -1.86 -1.45 -15.49
CA PRO A 460 -3.27 -1.64 -15.12
C PRO A 460 -4.25 -0.87 -16.02
N PHE A 461 -3.79 0.14 -16.74
CA PHE A 461 -4.62 1.02 -17.58
C PHE A 461 -4.67 0.59 -19.05
N GLU A 462 -3.74 -0.27 -19.49
CA GLU A 462 -3.59 -0.68 -20.88
C GLU A 462 -4.39 -1.96 -21.16
N GLU A 463 -4.98 -2.03 -22.35
CA GLU A 463 -5.54 -3.29 -22.84
C GLU A 463 -4.41 -4.24 -23.24
N GLN A 464 -4.43 -5.46 -22.73
CA GLN A 464 -3.39 -6.46 -22.95
C GLN A 464 -4.00 -7.67 -23.63
N ALA A 465 -3.56 -7.95 -24.87
CA ALA A 465 -4.11 -9.05 -25.67
C ALA A 465 -3.95 -10.42 -24.97
N GLY A 466 -5.03 -11.18 -24.88
CA GLY A 466 -5.06 -12.49 -24.21
C GLY A 466 -5.16 -12.42 -22.68
N MET A 467 -5.35 -11.22 -22.09
CA MET A 467 -5.48 -11.02 -20.65
C MET A 467 -6.91 -10.62 -20.23
N GLU A 468 -7.88 -10.76 -21.09
CA GLU A 468 -9.28 -10.32 -20.87
C GLU A 468 -9.92 -10.98 -19.64
N GLN A 469 -9.49 -12.20 -19.28
CA GLN A 469 -9.99 -12.91 -18.08
C GLN A 469 -9.62 -12.21 -16.76
N TYR A 470 -8.55 -11.42 -16.74
CA TYR A 470 -8.12 -10.68 -15.53
C TYR A 470 -8.92 -9.39 -15.30
N ALA A 471 -9.68 -8.96 -16.32
CA ALA A 471 -10.53 -7.77 -16.27
C ALA A 471 -11.99 -8.09 -15.94
N GLN A 472 -12.32 -9.33 -15.60
CA GLN A 472 -13.70 -9.76 -15.37
C GLN A 472 -14.13 -9.59 -13.91
N ARG A 473 -15.45 -9.55 -13.70
CA ARG A 473 -16.03 -9.66 -12.35
C ARG A 473 -15.63 -11.00 -11.71
N PRO A 474 -15.48 -11.04 -10.38
CA PRO A 474 -15.20 -12.28 -9.69
C PRO A 474 -16.33 -13.31 -9.90
N PRO A 475 -16.00 -14.61 -9.98
CA PRO A 475 -17.00 -15.66 -9.91
C PRO A 475 -17.64 -15.66 -8.50
N ASP A 476 -18.80 -16.30 -8.36
CA ASP A 476 -19.56 -16.31 -7.10
C ASP A 476 -18.73 -16.77 -5.90
N TRP A 477 -17.90 -17.80 -6.05
CA TRP A 477 -17.00 -18.27 -4.98
C TRP A 477 -15.94 -17.22 -4.59
N GLY A 478 -15.54 -16.37 -5.52
CA GLY A 478 -14.49 -15.36 -5.31
C GLY A 478 -14.95 -14.15 -4.51
N LYS A 479 -16.26 -13.91 -4.45
CA LYS A 479 -16.84 -12.77 -3.71
C LYS A 479 -16.86 -12.96 -2.19
N HIS A 480 -16.72 -14.18 -1.71
CA HIS A 480 -16.85 -14.54 -0.29
C HIS A 480 -15.55 -15.08 0.31
N LEU A 481 -14.41 -14.68 -0.24
CA LEU A 481 -13.11 -15.08 0.29
C LEU A 481 -12.83 -14.35 1.61
N GLU A 482 -12.71 -15.13 2.69
CA GLU A 482 -12.29 -14.63 4.00
C GLU A 482 -10.78 -14.51 4.07
N ILE A 483 -10.29 -13.33 4.45
CA ILE A 483 -8.87 -13.05 4.61
C ILE A 483 -8.64 -12.57 6.04
N SER A 484 -7.71 -13.21 6.73
CA SER A 484 -7.40 -12.91 8.13
C SER A 484 -5.98 -12.38 8.29
N CYS A 485 -5.72 -11.76 9.46
CA CYS A 485 -4.37 -11.33 9.86
C CYS A 485 -3.41 -12.49 10.18
N SER A 486 -3.90 -13.74 10.24
CA SER A 486 -3.07 -14.93 10.56
C SER A 486 -2.17 -15.36 9.40
N SER A 487 -2.20 -14.65 8.31
CA SER A 487 -1.40 -14.90 7.10
C SER A 487 -0.04 -14.20 7.12
#